data_f6dad7cbbfa083ff5b3dcc6a793feff9
#
_entry.id   f6dad7cbbfa083ff5b3dcc6a793feff9
#
_cell.length_a   1.000
_cell.length_b   1.000
_cell.length_c   1.000
_cell.angle_alpha   90.00
_cell.angle_beta   90.00
_cell.angle_gamma   90.00
#
_symmetry.space_group_name_H-M   'P 1'
#
loop_
_entity.id
_entity.type
_entity.pdbx_description
1 polymer ?
#
loop_
_entity_poly.entity_id
_entity_poly.type
_entity_poly.pdbx_seq_one_letter_code
_entity_poly.pdbx_strand_id
1 'polypeptide(L)'
;MNTRYAVLAAFVAAALGCFSAVPALGEEAAKRESKAVSKSGIPYNDQAGPPELVTMIRARRGGKLLNLDRMLLHSPNFAKGWNAMFAAIRNQLSLQPNLRELAIMTIGVLNKADYEWVQHEGEFLNAGGTREQLAALKDPKTAEKNAKLFSEVQRATMALTREMTRDIAVSDATMKRIRGFLSDQEVVELIGTISGYNMVSRFLIATGIDMEK
;
A
#
# COMPACT_ATOMS: atom_id res chain seq x y z
N MET A 1 -61.37 50.81 37.22
CA MET A 1 -62.83 50.74 37.01
C MET A 1 -63.16 49.49 36.22
N ASN A 2 -63.89 48.61 36.88
CA ASN A 2 -64.92 47.67 36.37
C ASN A 2 -64.50 46.58 35.39
N THR A 3 -64.43 45.37 35.86
CA THR A 3 -65.54 44.35 36.10
C THR A 3 -66.00 43.73 34.77
N ARG A 4 -66.14 42.45 34.54
CA ARG A 4 -66.74 41.31 35.21
C ARG A 4 -66.60 40.10 34.29
N TYR A 5 -66.33 38.95 34.89
CA TYR A 5 -67.13 37.70 34.96
C TYR A 5 -67.79 37.25 33.63
N ALA A 6 -67.82 36.04 33.25
CA ALA A 6 -67.96 34.68 33.74
C ALA A 6 -68.26 33.80 32.47
N VAL A 7 -68.22 32.60 32.36
CA VAL A 7 -68.69 31.37 32.89
C VAL A 7 -68.48 30.25 31.85
N LEU A 8 -68.04 29.14 32.37
CA LEU A 8 -68.24 27.73 32.05
C LEU A 8 -69.08 27.35 30.81
N ALA A 9 -68.52 26.43 30.01
CA ALA A 9 -69.23 25.19 29.62
C ALA A 9 -68.28 24.12 29.13
N ALA A 10 -68.34 22.97 29.73
CA ALA A 10 -67.63 21.75 29.33
C ALA A 10 -68.28 21.12 28.08
N PHE A 11 -67.45 20.64 27.15
CA PHE A 11 -67.84 19.57 26.22
C PHE A 11 -66.70 18.57 26.11
N VAL A 12 -67.02 17.37 26.62
CA VAL A 12 -66.26 16.16 26.36
C VAL A 12 -66.59 15.72 24.93
N ALA A 13 -65.59 15.60 24.09
CA ALA A 13 -65.70 14.82 22.87
C ALA A 13 -64.41 14.03 22.67
N ALA A 14 -64.59 12.71 22.76
CA ALA A 14 -63.56 11.71 22.40
C ALA A 14 -63.23 11.81 20.92
N ALA A 15 -61.96 11.97 20.61
CA ALA A 15 -61.42 11.74 19.25
C ALA A 15 -60.32 10.71 19.34
N LEU A 16 -60.60 9.58 18.70
CA LEU A 16 -59.70 8.46 18.52
C LEU A 16 -58.38 8.91 17.88
N GLY A 17 -57.33 8.39 18.44
CA GLY A 17 -55.97 8.63 17.94
C GLY A 17 -55.71 8.08 16.59
N CYS A 18 -55.15 8.91 15.73
CA CYS A 18 -54.26 8.47 14.68
C CYS A 18 -52.84 8.59 15.23
N PHE A 19 -52.34 7.49 15.76
CA PHE A 19 -50.88 7.35 15.92
C PHE A 19 -50.27 7.20 14.54
N SER A 20 -49.88 8.31 13.96
CA SER A 20 -48.94 8.29 12.84
C SER A 20 -47.62 7.78 13.38
N ALA A 21 -47.27 6.54 13.03
CA ALA A 21 -45.97 5.99 13.30
C ALA A 21 -44.90 6.88 12.63
N VAL A 22 -44.14 7.60 13.41
CA VAL A 22 -42.90 8.22 12.99
C VAL A 22 -41.96 7.07 12.64
N PRO A 23 -41.53 6.94 11.38
CA PRO A 23 -40.55 5.89 11.05
C PRO A 23 -39.28 6.15 11.87
N ALA A 24 -38.88 5.11 12.57
CA ALA A 24 -37.71 5.11 13.43
C ALA A 24 -36.47 5.49 12.60
N LEU A 25 -35.96 6.72 12.80
CA LEU A 25 -34.67 7.18 12.32
C LEU A 25 -33.47 6.34 12.86
N GLY A 26 -33.78 5.26 13.59
CA GLY A 26 -32.82 4.32 14.17
C GLY A 26 -32.44 3.15 13.28
N GLU A 27 -33.21 2.83 12.25
CA GLU A 27 -32.98 1.60 11.46
C GLU A 27 -32.11 1.83 10.21
N GLU A 28 -32.01 3.05 9.72
CA GLU A 28 -31.07 3.40 8.64
C GLU A 28 -29.62 3.58 9.09
N ALA A 29 -29.38 3.79 10.38
CA ALA A 29 -28.02 3.87 10.93
C ALA A 29 -27.37 2.49 11.13
N ALA A 30 -28.13 1.40 11.13
CA ALA A 30 -27.64 0.05 11.41
C ALA A 30 -27.16 -0.72 10.17
N LYS A 31 -27.29 -0.18 8.96
CA LYS A 31 -26.75 -0.74 7.71
C LYS A 31 -25.55 0.01 7.16
N ARG A 32 -24.76 0.64 7.98
CA ARG A 32 -23.37 0.89 7.63
C ARG A 32 -22.62 -0.43 7.78
N GLU A 33 -22.52 -1.20 6.68
CA GLU A 33 -21.50 -2.23 6.57
C GLU A 33 -20.22 -1.64 7.13
N SER A 34 -19.65 -2.25 8.17
CA SER A 34 -18.38 -1.81 8.73
C SER A 34 -17.35 -1.99 7.63
N LYS A 35 -17.06 -0.92 6.87
CA LYS A 35 -15.99 -0.94 5.88
C LYS A 35 -14.74 -1.39 6.61
N ALA A 36 -14.08 -2.42 6.09
CA ALA A 36 -12.79 -2.84 6.64
C ALA A 36 -11.87 -1.62 6.71
N VAL A 37 -11.21 -1.44 7.85
CA VAL A 37 -10.29 -0.33 8.10
C VAL A 37 -8.88 -0.87 8.34
N SER A 38 -7.88 -0.11 7.95
CA SER A 38 -6.48 -0.41 8.26
C SER A 38 -6.20 -0.21 9.76
N LYS A 39 -5.03 -0.64 10.22
CA LYS A 39 -4.58 -0.40 11.61
C LYS A 39 -4.49 1.08 11.98
N SER A 40 -4.32 1.97 11.00
CA SER A 40 -4.35 3.43 11.22
C SER A 40 -5.77 4.01 11.32
N GLY A 41 -6.81 3.18 11.16
CA GLY A 41 -8.21 3.62 11.18
C GLY A 41 -8.70 4.20 9.85
N ILE A 42 -7.89 4.23 8.80
CA ILE A 42 -8.30 4.69 7.47
C ILE A 42 -9.08 3.55 6.77
N PRO A 43 -10.32 3.81 6.31
CA PRO A 43 -11.14 2.76 5.70
C PRO A 43 -10.63 2.39 4.31
N TYR A 44 -10.72 1.11 3.96
CA TYR A 44 -10.53 0.67 2.58
C TYR A 44 -11.78 1.03 1.75
N ASN A 45 -11.57 1.67 0.60
CA ASN A 45 -12.66 2.09 -0.26
C ASN A 45 -12.33 1.85 -1.72
N ASP A 46 -13.07 0.94 -2.35
CA ASP A 46 -12.90 0.55 -3.76
C ASP A 46 -13.33 1.66 -4.74
N GLN A 47 -14.09 2.64 -4.26
CA GLN A 47 -14.62 3.75 -5.04
C GLN A 47 -14.00 5.10 -4.64
N ALA A 48 -12.98 5.08 -3.78
CA ALA A 48 -12.23 6.30 -3.48
C ALA A 48 -11.53 6.80 -4.75
N GLY A 49 -11.63 8.08 -5.03
CA GLY A 49 -11.03 8.71 -6.19
C GLY A 49 -11.87 8.65 -7.48
N PRO A 50 -11.38 9.31 -8.54
CA PRO A 50 -12.05 9.36 -9.83
C PRO A 50 -12.20 7.99 -10.48
N PRO A 51 -13.34 7.66 -11.11
CA PRO A 51 -13.59 6.35 -11.72
C PRO A 51 -12.54 5.94 -12.77
N GLU A 52 -12.06 6.90 -13.57
CA GLU A 52 -11.03 6.66 -14.58
C GLU A 52 -9.69 6.25 -13.95
N LEU A 53 -9.31 6.83 -12.81
CA LEU A 53 -8.10 6.45 -12.08
C LEU A 53 -8.24 5.04 -11.49
N VAL A 54 -9.38 4.72 -10.92
CA VAL A 54 -9.69 3.37 -10.41
C VAL A 54 -9.57 2.35 -11.55
N THR A 55 -10.14 2.66 -12.73
CA THR A 55 -10.06 1.82 -13.92
C THR A 55 -8.61 1.59 -14.37
N MET A 56 -7.80 2.64 -14.41
CA MET A 56 -6.37 2.54 -14.76
C MET A 56 -5.59 1.65 -13.78
N ILE A 57 -5.83 1.79 -12.49
CA ILE A 57 -5.16 0.98 -11.47
C ILE A 57 -5.59 -0.48 -11.60
N ARG A 58 -6.89 -0.75 -11.75
CA ARG A 58 -7.41 -2.11 -11.98
C ARG A 58 -6.79 -2.76 -13.22
N ALA A 59 -6.70 -2.04 -14.34
CA ALA A 59 -6.10 -2.55 -15.57
C ALA A 59 -4.64 -2.98 -15.34
N ARG A 60 -3.85 -2.18 -14.61
CA ARG A 60 -2.47 -2.52 -14.24
C ARG A 60 -2.37 -3.75 -13.31
N ARG A 61 -3.38 -3.98 -12.48
CA ARG A 61 -3.44 -5.03 -11.46
C ARG A 61 -4.20 -6.30 -11.90
N GLY A 62 -4.48 -6.45 -13.19
CA GLY A 62 -5.24 -7.62 -13.66
C GLY A 62 -6.70 -7.64 -13.21
N GLY A 63 -7.32 -6.46 -13.07
CA GLY A 63 -8.74 -6.30 -12.72
C GLY A 63 -9.04 -6.10 -11.23
N LYS A 64 -8.05 -6.24 -10.35
CA LYS A 64 -8.24 -6.13 -8.89
C LYS A 64 -7.71 -4.80 -8.35
N LEU A 65 -8.16 -4.43 -7.15
CA LEU A 65 -7.51 -3.41 -6.33
C LEU A 65 -6.91 -4.09 -5.10
N LEU A 66 -5.65 -3.82 -4.83
CA LEU A 66 -5.01 -4.20 -3.58
C LEU A 66 -5.42 -3.23 -2.46
N ASN A 67 -5.25 -3.62 -1.21
CA ASN A 67 -5.47 -2.74 -0.06
C ASN A 67 -4.58 -1.48 -0.14
N LEU A 68 -3.38 -1.62 -0.67
CA LEU A 68 -2.50 -0.48 -0.99
C LEU A 68 -3.18 0.51 -1.96
N ASP A 69 -3.76 0.02 -3.04
CA ASP A 69 -4.42 0.87 -4.04
C ASP A 69 -5.65 1.58 -3.44
N ARG A 70 -6.45 0.86 -2.63
CA ARG A 70 -7.60 1.41 -1.91
C ARG A 70 -7.21 2.51 -0.92
N MET A 71 -6.03 2.39 -0.31
CA MET A 71 -5.46 3.41 0.57
C MET A 71 -5.01 4.63 -0.22
N LEU A 72 -4.25 4.43 -1.29
CA LEU A 72 -3.73 5.50 -2.14
C LEU A 72 -4.85 6.34 -2.78
N LEU A 73 -5.97 5.72 -3.15
CA LEU A 73 -7.11 6.38 -3.79
C LEU A 73 -7.80 7.44 -2.91
N HIS A 74 -7.55 7.48 -1.59
CA HIS A 74 -7.96 8.61 -0.75
C HIS A 74 -7.28 9.93 -1.16
N SER A 75 -6.16 9.88 -1.88
CA SER A 75 -5.47 11.03 -2.46
C SER A 75 -5.27 10.81 -3.97
N PRO A 76 -6.24 11.18 -4.81
CA PRO A 76 -6.20 10.86 -6.25
C PRO A 76 -4.94 11.34 -6.97
N ASN A 77 -4.45 12.54 -6.67
CA ASN A 77 -3.24 13.07 -7.28
C ASN A 77 -1.99 12.28 -6.87
N PHE A 78 -1.92 11.87 -5.60
CA PHE A 78 -0.83 11.02 -5.11
C PHE A 78 -0.90 9.61 -5.73
N ALA A 79 -2.10 9.02 -5.79
CA ALA A 79 -2.34 7.72 -6.43
C ALA A 79 -1.96 7.73 -7.91
N LYS A 80 -2.26 8.81 -8.64
CA LYS A 80 -1.88 8.98 -10.06
C LYS A 80 -0.37 8.99 -10.24
N GLY A 81 0.36 9.79 -9.46
CA GLY A 81 1.83 9.86 -9.50
C GLY A 81 2.47 8.53 -9.11
N TRP A 82 1.98 7.90 -8.04
CA TRP A 82 2.39 6.56 -7.60
C TRP A 82 2.20 5.51 -8.71
N ASN A 83 1.00 5.48 -9.31
CA ASN A 83 0.69 4.51 -10.36
C ASN A 83 1.63 4.65 -11.58
N ALA A 84 1.92 5.88 -11.99
CA ALA A 84 2.83 6.16 -13.12
C ALA A 84 4.27 5.72 -12.79
N MET A 85 4.81 6.10 -11.63
CA MET A 85 6.17 5.76 -11.22
C MET A 85 6.35 4.24 -11.11
N PHE A 86 5.44 3.55 -10.41
CA PHE A 86 5.55 2.10 -10.24
C PHE A 86 5.21 1.30 -11.50
N ALA A 87 4.44 1.85 -12.43
CA ALA A 87 4.29 1.26 -13.75
C ALA A 87 5.63 1.28 -14.52
N ALA A 88 6.36 2.38 -14.47
CA ALA A 88 7.68 2.50 -15.06
C ALA A 88 8.68 1.53 -14.39
N ILE A 89 8.81 1.57 -13.06
CA ILE A 89 9.75 0.71 -12.31
C ILE A 89 9.52 -0.78 -12.60
N ARG A 90 8.27 -1.21 -12.69
CA ARG A 90 7.96 -2.63 -12.86
C ARG A 90 8.07 -3.13 -14.30
N ASN A 91 7.82 -2.28 -15.31
CA ASN A 91 7.57 -2.75 -16.67
C ASN A 91 8.43 -2.06 -17.75
N GLN A 92 9.18 -1.00 -17.43
CA GLN A 92 9.80 -0.14 -18.45
C GLN A 92 11.31 0.08 -18.24
N LEU A 93 11.89 -0.53 -17.21
CA LEU A 93 13.31 -0.40 -16.92
C LEU A 93 14.13 -1.39 -17.73
N SER A 94 15.38 -1.02 -18.04
CA SER A 94 16.40 -1.89 -18.61
C SER A 94 17.00 -2.83 -17.56
N LEU A 95 16.91 -2.46 -16.29
CA LEU A 95 17.39 -3.25 -15.15
C LEU A 95 16.75 -4.64 -15.16
N GLN A 96 17.58 -5.66 -15.06
CA GLN A 96 17.13 -7.05 -15.04
C GLN A 96 16.10 -7.29 -13.93
N PRO A 97 14.94 -7.93 -14.24
CA PRO A 97 13.89 -8.20 -13.27
C PRO A 97 14.38 -8.92 -12.01
N ASN A 98 15.35 -9.82 -12.15
CA ASN A 98 15.91 -10.54 -11.01
C ASN A 98 16.59 -9.61 -10.00
N LEU A 99 17.39 -8.63 -10.47
CA LEU A 99 18.05 -7.66 -9.60
C LEU A 99 17.04 -6.69 -8.96
N ARG A 100 16.03 -6.28 -9.75
CA ARG A 100 14.92 -5.46 -9.24
C ARG A 100 14.20 -6.14 -8.09
N GLU A 101 13.72 -7.36 -8.30
CA GLU A 101 12.98 -8.09 -7.27
C GLU A 101 13.86 -8.47 -6.07
N LEU A 102 15.13 -8.78 -6.30
CA LEU A 102 16.10 -9.01 -5.22
C LEU A 102 16.24 -7.79 -4.31
N ALA A 103 16.34 -6.58 -4.89
CA ALA A 103 16.38 -5.34 -4.12
C ALA A 103 15.08 -5.15 -3.32
N ILE A 104 13.92 -5.36 -3.94
CA ILE A 104 12.61 -5.23 -3.30
C ILE A 104 12.46 -6.19 -2.12
N MET A 105 12.78 -7.48 -2.31
CA MET A 105 12.75 -8.48 -1.26
C MET A 105 13.68 -8.13 -0.09
N THR A 106 14.89 -7.63 -0.41
CA THR A 106 15.86 -7.17 0.60
C THR A 106 15.30 -6.00 1.41
N ILE A 107 14.67 -5.01 0.76
CA ILE A 107 14.02 -3.87 1.42
C ILE A 107 12.90 -4.33 2.35
N GLY A 108 12.04 -5.23 1.87
CA GLY A 108 10.93 -5.78 2.66
C GLY A 108 11.39 -6.35 4.00
N VAL A 109 12.48 -7.13 3.99
CA VAL A 109 13.07 -7.66 5.22
C VAL A 109 13.74 -6.56 6.07
N LEU A 110 14.56 -5.72 5.46
CA LEU A 110 15.25 -4.65 6.18
C LEU A 110 14.28 -3.71 6.90
N ASN A 111 13.17 -3.37 6.26
CA ASN A 111 12.14 -2.46 6.78
C ASN A 111 11.06 -3.18 7.60
N LYS A 112 11.06 -4.52 7.67
CA LYS A 112 10.00 -5.33 8.31
C LYS A 112 8.63 -5.06 7.66
N ALA A 113 8.62 -4.93 6.33
CA ALA A 113 7.41 -4.67 5.54
C ALA A 113 6.85 -6.00 5.01
N ASP A 114 6.18 -6.76 5.89
CA ASP A 114 5.66 -8.10 5.57
C ASP A 114 4.72 -8.09 4.37
N TYR A 115 3.89 -7.04 4.22
CA TYR A 115 3.03 -6.87 3.06
C TYR A 115 3.83 -6.85 1.75
N GLU A 116 4.93 -6.07 1.71
CA GLU A 116 5.80 -5.98 0.55
C GLU A 116 6.47 -7.32 0.24
N TRP A 117 6.94 -8.03 1.28
CA TRP A 117 7.50 -9.36 1.13
C TRP A 117 6.52 -10.33 0.47
N VAL A 118 5.29 -10.43 0.98
CA VAL A 118 4.27 -11.37 0.48
C VAL A 118 3.87 -11.03 -0.96
N GLN A 119 3.72 -9.74 -1.29
CA GLN A 119 3.35 -9.29 -2.63
C GLN A 119 4.45 -9.55 -3.68
N HIS A 120 5.71 -9.62 -3.27
CA HIS A 120 6.85 -9.76 -4.19
C HIS A 120 7.51 -11.14 -4.19
N GLU A 121 7.14 -12.04 -3.29
CA GLU A 121 7.71 -13.41 -3.25
C GLU A 121 7.50 -14.15 -4.59
N GLY A 122 6.29 -14.14 -5.13
CA GLY A 122 5.97 -14.75 -6.41
C GLY A 122 6.70 -14.06 -7.58
N GLU A 123 6.79 -12.74 -7.55
CA GLU A 123 7.48 -11.96 -8.59
C GLU A 123 9.00 -12.26 -8.61
N PHE A 124 9.61 -12.40 -7.43
CA PHE A 124 11.01 -12.80 -7.31
C PHE A 124 11.27 -14.17 -7.92
N LEU A 125 10.40 -15.16 -7.65
CA LEU A 125 10.51 -16.49 -8.23
C LEU A 125 10.31 -16.46 -9.74
N ASN A 126 9.31 -15.71 -10.24
CA ASN A 126 9.06 -15.52 -11.67
C ASN A 126 10.23 -14.83 -12.40
N ALA A 127 10.96 -13.97 -11.70
CA ALA A 127 12.16 -13.31 -12.20
C ALA A 127 13.42 -14.21 -12.18
N GLY A 128 13.28 -15.48 -11.83
CA GLY A 128 14.38 -16.46 -11.79
C GLY A 128 15.08 -16.57 -10.43
N GLY A 129 14.49 -16.01 -9.37
CA GLY A 129 14.92 -16.29 -8.00
C GLY A 129 14.56 -17.71 -7.57
N THR A 130 15.22 -18.20 -6.53
CA THR A 130 14.97 -19.56 -5.99
C THR A 130 14.39 -19.53 -4.58
N ARG A 131 13.77 -20.64 -4.16
CA ARG A 131 13.26 -20.78 -2.78
C ARG A 131 14.38 -20.76 -1.75
N GLU A 132 15.55 -21.28 -2.10
CA GLU A 132 16.73 -21.25 -1.25
C GLU A 132 17.23 -19.81 -1.07
N GLN A 133 17.20 -19.01 -2.13
CA GLN A 133 17.51 -17.58 -2.06
C GLN A 133 16.49 -16.84 -1.18
N LEU A 134 15.18 -17.11 -1.33
CA LEU A 134 14.14 -16.52 -0.46
C LEU A 134 14.38 -16.85 1.01
N ALA A 135 14.71 -18.12 1.32
CA ALA A 135 15.02 -18.51 2.69
C ALA A 135 16.26 -17.77 3.22
N ALA A 136 17.30 -17.64 2.42
CA ALA A 136 18.51 -16.91 2.79
C ALA A 136 18.27 -15.40 3.00
N LEU A 137 17.40 -14.78 2.19
CA LEU A 137 17.06 -13.36 2.28
C LEU A 137 16.36 -12.97 3.59
N LYS A 138 15.89 -13.91 4.40
CA LYS A 138 15.39 -13.60 5.76
C LYS A 138 16.49 -13.04 6.68
N ASP A 139 17.76 -13.29 6.35
CA ASP A 139 18.93 -12.58 6.92
C ASP A 139 19.77 -11.95 5.80
N PRO A 140 19.43 -10.73 5.35
CA PRO A 140 20.12 -10.09 4.23
C PRO A 140 21.62 -9.89 4.46
N LYS A 141 22.04 -9.70 5.72
CA LYS A 141 23.44 -9.49 6.07
C LYS A 141 24.30 -10.74 5.84
N THR A 142 23.73 -11.92 6.10
CA THR A 142 24.37 -13.20 5.82
C THR A 142 24.23 -13.55 4.33
N ALA A 143 23.06 -13.29 3.72
CA ALA A 143 22.82 -13.54 2.30
C ALA A 143 23.79 -12.78 1.40
N GLU A 144 24.08 -11.50 1.70
CA GLU A 144 25.04 -10.65 0.97
C GLU A 144 26.43 -11.26 0.87
N LYS A 145 26.80 -12.14 1.81
CA LYS A 145 28.12 -12.83 1.85
C LYS A 145 28.09 -14.22 1.22
N ASN A 146 26.92 -14.73 0.88
CA ASN A 146 26.73 -16.11 0.43
C ASN A 146 27.02 -16.26 -1.08
N ALA A 147 28.28 -16.45 -1.44
CA ALA A 147 28.71 -16.63 -2.83
C ALA A 147 28.24 -17.96 -3.46
N LYS A 148 27.70 -18.91 -2.69
CA LYS A 148 27.15 -20.16 -3.23
C LYS A 148 25.75 -19.98 -3.79
N LEU A 149 24.95 -19.08 -3.20
CA LEU A 149 23.56 -18.84 -3.58
C LEU A 149 23.38 -17.60 -4.46
N PHE A 150 24.26 -16.60 -4.32
CA PHE A 150 24.10 -15.32 -4.98
C PHE A 150 25.35 -14.97 -5.80
N SER A 151 25.11 -14.59 -7.04
CA SER A 151 26.17 -14.09 -7.91
C SER A 151 26.79 -12.79 -7.37
N GLU A 152 27.93 -12.39 -7.91
CA GLU A 152 28.63 -11.17 -7.46
C GLU A 152 27.76 -9.92 -7.65
N VAL A 153 27.05 -9.79 -8.79
CA VAL A 153 26.15 -8.65 -9.03
C VAL A 153 24.95 -8.67 -8.07
N GLN A 154 24.40 -9.83 -7.75
CA GLN A 154 23.31 -9.95 -6.77
C GLN A 154 23.78 -9.54 -5.37
N ARG A 155 24.96 -9.94 -4.94
CA ARG A 155 25.55 -9.53 -3.66
C ARG A 155 25.85 -8.03 -3.63
N ALA A 156 26.35 -7.47 -4.74
CA ALA A 156 26.54 -6.02 -4.86
C ALA A 156 25.20 -5.26 -4.79
N THR A 157 24.14 -5.80 -5.42
CA THR A 157 22.78 -5.25 -5.33
C THR A 157 22.27 -5.24 -3.90
N MET A 158 22.44 -6.33 -3.14
CA MET A 158 22.06 -6.40 -1.73
C MET A 158 22.84 -5.41 -0.87
N ALA A 159 24.17 -5.25 -1.10
CA ALA A 159 24.99 -4.28 -0.40
C ALA A 159 24.49 -2.84 -0.63
N LEU A 160 24.28 -2.45 -1.90
CA LEU A 160 23.71 -1.15 -2.26
C LEU A 160 22.35 -0.93 -1.59
N THR A 161 21.48 -1.93 -1.67
CA THR A 161 20.14 -1.88 -1.06
C THR A 161 20.22 -1.66 0.45
N ARG A 162 21.09 -2.36 1.14
CA ARG A 162 21.30 -2.24 2.59
C ARG A 162 21.81 -0.85 2.96
N GLU A 163 22.86 -0.37 2.29
CA GLU A 163 23.42 0.94 2.56
C GLU A 163 22.39 2.05 2.34
N MET A 164 21.71 2.06 1.19
CA MET A 164 20.65 3.04 0.92
C MET A 164 19.48 2.97 1.92
N THR A 165 19.14 1.78 2.40
CA THR A 165 17.98 1.59 3.30
C THR A 165 18.31 1.94 4.74
N ARG A 166 19.53 1.64 5.22
CA ARG A 166 19.95 1.81 6.61
C ARG A 166 20.69 3.11 6.86
N ASP A 167 21.59 3.44 5.94
CA ASP A 167 22.57 4.50 6.17
C ASP A 167 22.26 5.76 5.32
N ILE A 168 21.35 5.66 4.34
CA ILE A 168 21.04 6.67 3.31
C ILE A 168 22.22 6.89 2.35
N ALA A 169 23.42 6.96 2.89
CA ALA A 169 24.66 7.12 2.12
C ALA A 169 25.16 5.77 1.56
N VAL A 170 25.83 5.84 0.43
CA VAL A 170 26.44 4.68 -0.23
C VAL A 170 27.94 4.87 -0.22
N SER A 171 28.69 3.83 0.17
CA SER A 171 30.14 3.84 0.13
C SER A 171 30.68 3.82 -1.30
N ASP A 172 31.83 4.48 -1.52
CA ASP A 172 32.52 4.46 -2.81
C ASP A 172 32.83 3.03 -3.27
N ALA A 173 33.15 2.14 -2.34
CA ALA A 173 33.43 0.74 -2.60
C ALA A 173 32.20 0.02 -3.17
N THR A 174 31.02 0.21 -2.57
CA THR A 174 29.76 -0.37 -3.06
C THR A 174 29.39 0.22 -4.44
N MET A 175 29.48 1.52 -4.59
CA MET A 175 29.20 2.17 -5.87
C MET A 175 30.13 1.69 -6.99
N LYS A 176 31.43 1.62 -6.73
CA LYS A 176 32.43 1.11 -7.69
C LYS A 176 32.11 -0.35 -8.08
N ARG A 177 31.72 -1.15 -7.09
CA ARG A 177 31.39 -2.58 -7.31
C ARG A 177 30.16 -2.72 -8.22
N ILE A 178 29.08 -1.98 -7.96
CA ILE A 178 27.86 -1.99 -8.79
C ILE A 178 28.16 -1.53 -10.22
N ARG A 179 28.91 -0.45 -10.39
CA ARG A 179 29.29 0.08 -11.70
C ARG A 179 30.21 -0.85 -12.50
N GLY A 180 30.79 -1.85 -11.85
CA GLY A 180 31.53 -2.91 -12.54
C GLY A 180 30.65 -3.92 -13.26
N PHE A 181 29.33 -3.94 -12.98
CA PHE A 181 28.38 -4.90 -13.54
C PHE A 181 27.24 -4.26 -14.33
N LEU A 182 26.86 -3.03 -14.00
CA LEU A 182 25.70 -2.34 -14.54
C LEU A 182 26.12 -1.09 -15.31
N SER A 183 25.38 -0.79 -16.39
CA SER A 183 25.47 0.49 -17.09
C SER A 183 25.01 1.64 -16.19
N ASP A 184 25.36 2.87 -16.55
CA ASP A 184 24.91 4.06 -15.81
C ASP A 184 23.38 4.15 -15.76
N GLN A 185 22.68 3.75 -16.82
CA GLN A 185 21.23 3.66 -16.85
C GLN A 185 20.72 2.66 -15.81
N GLU A 186 21.22 1.43 -15.80
CA GLU A 186 20.80 0.39 -14.86
C GLU A 186 21.13 0.76 -13.41
N VAL A 187 22.24 1.44 -13.16
CA VAL A 187 22.59 1.97 -11.83
C VAL A 187 21.55 2.98 -11.36
N VAL A 188 21.16 3.94 -12.21
CA VAL A 188 20.13 4.93 -11.88
C VAL A 188 18.78 4.25 -11.65
N GLU A 189 18.41 3.27 -12.47
CA GLU A 189 17.20 2.50 -12.36
C GLU A 189 17.14 1.67 -11.06
N LEU A 190 18.26 1.06 -10.68
CA LEU A 190 18.39 0.32 -9.41
C LEU A 190 18.27 1.26 -8.21
N ILE A 191 18.95 2.40 -8.22
CA ILE A 191 18.84 3.43 -7.18
C ILE A 191 17.40 3.94 -7.08
N GLY A 192 16.77 4.21 -8.24
CA GLY A 192 15.37 4.62 -8.31
C GLY A 192 14.40 3.56 -7.73
N THR A 193 14.64 2.30 -8.06
CA THR A 193 13.89 1.16 -7.51
C THR A 193 14.02 1.08 -5.99
N ILE A 194 15.25 1.13 -5.47
CA ILE A 194 15.52 1.07 -4.02
C ILE A 194 14.85 2.24 -3.30
N SER A 195 14.98 3.45 -3.84
CA SER A 195 14.35 4.66 -3.28
C SER A 195 12.83 4.54 -3.26
N GLY A 196 12.23 4.12 -4.37
CA GLY A 196 10.79 3.94 -4.51
C GLY A 196 10.24 2.90 -3.52
N TYR A 197 10.89 1.73 -3.41
CA TYR A 197 10.40 0.68 -2.51
C TYR A 197 10.67 0.97 -1.03
N ASN A 198 11.66 1.77 -0.70
CA ASN A 198 11.78 2.35 0.64
C ASN A 198 10.61 3.30 0.97
N MET A 199 10.11 4.06 -0.02
CA MET A 199 8.89 4.85 0.13
C MET A 199 7.67 3.93 0.31
N VAL A 200 7.55 2.85 -0.48
CA VAL A 200 6.47 1.84 -0.33
C VAL A 200 6.44 1.29 1.08
N SER A 201 7.56 0.76 1.58
CA SER A 201 7.64 0.18 2.93
C SER A 201 7.18 1.16 4.01
N ARG A 202 7.61 2.42 3.94
CA ARG A 202 7.23 3.46 4.89
C ARG A 202 5.74 3.76 4.83
N PHE A 203 5.18 3.84 3.64
CA PHE A 203 3.75 4.06 3.44
C PHE A 203 2.92 2.91 3.98
N LEU A 204 3.27 1.67 3.65
CA LEU A 204 2.60 0.45 4.12
C LEU A 204 2.56 0.37 5.65
N ILE A 205 3.70 0.60 6.29
CA ILE A 205 3.83 0.50 7.75
C ILE A 205 3.08 1.64 8.44
N ALA A 206 3.24 2.88 7.97
CA ALA A 206 2.59 4.04 8.56
C ALA A 206 1.06 3.99 8.45
N THR A 207 0.54 3.51 7.32
CA THR A 207 -0.90 3.35 7.10
C THR A 207 -1.46 2.06 7.70
N GLY A 208 -0.59 1.13 8.11
CA GLY A 208 -0.99 -0.14 8.73
C GLY A 208 -1.87 -1.00 7.82
N ILE A 209 -1.50 -1.08 6.54
CA ILE A 209 -2.27 -1.85 5.54
C ILE A 209 -2.21 -3.33 5.89
N ASP A 210 -3.39 -3.99 5.91
CA ASP A 210 -3.52 -5.43 6.13
C ASP A 210 -3.31 -6.21 4.84
N MET A 211 -2.93 -7.49 4.98
CA MET A 211 -2.91 -8.43 3.85
C MET A 211 -4.32 -8.57 3.24
N GLU A 212 -4.37 -8.82 1.95
CA GLU A 212 -5.60 -9.22 1.29
C GLU A 212 -6.12 -10.53 1.90
N LYS A 213 -7.45 -10.60 2.02
CA LYS A 213 -8.16 -11.81 2.47
C LYS A 213 -8.46 -12.74 1.31
#